data_f86f69f006448412549fa91d6424f40f
#
_entry.id   f86f69f006448412549fa91d6424f40f
#
_cell.length_a   1.000
_cell.length_b   1.000
_cell.length_c   1.000
_cell.angle_alpha   90.00
_cell.angle_beta   90.00
_cell.angle_gamma   90.00
#
_symmetry.space_group_name_H-M   'P 1'
#
loop_
_entity.id
_entity.type
_entity.pdbx_description
1 polymer ?
#
loop_
_entity_poly.entity_id
_entity_poly.type
_entity_poly.pdbx_seq_one_letter_code
_entity_poly.pdbx_strand_id
1 'polypeptide(L)'
;MKKLLTLLVLTGTLFAQANNIFTLNPSVSSAGMGNVGIANAEVKNVFHNPAFAGLKESHQEISYVEWLPNLTDDMGYQSILITSDMGWSSEIFYFNYGTQTQADQYGVVLGDFDSSSYRVSGGYGFEFRDWLVGARLNLYNHNIIEEYDVKMNYGFDLGAYKEFGNTSLGLVLKDVGGETEFLDQSLNLPMSIGVGVGHKFGDFTLSSDVKIFEDHNSIGLGGEYNLGIASLKLGYYTESEFDVDYLTFGGGIDAGIVDISLAYYYNTDSFHNETLMISFGFDL
;
A
#
# COMPACT_ATOMS: atom_id res chain seq x y z
N MET A 1 -8.99 -26.57 -27.70
CA MET A 1 -10.01 -25.94 -26.86
C MET A 1 -9.87 -26.24 -25.36
N LYS A 2 -9.86 -27.51 -24.87
CA LYS A 2 -9.70 -27.78 -23.42
C LYS A 2 -8.36 -27.32 -22.82
N LYS A 3 -7.28 -27.28 -23.59
CA LYS A 3 -5.92 -26.90 -23.14
C LYS A 3 -5.71 -25.38 -23.07
N LEU A 4 -6.45 -24.62 -23.88
CA LEU A 4 -6.53 -23.16 -23.78
C LEU A 4 -7.30 -22.75 -22.51
N LEU A 5 -8.29 -23.55 -22.10
CA LEU A 5 -9.11 -23.32 -20.91
C LEU A 5 -8.29 -23.48 -19.61
N THR A 6 -7.32 -24.41 -19.56
CA THR A 6 -6.48 -24.63 -18.37
C THR A 6 -5.46 -23.50 -18.17
N LEU A 7 -4.90 -22.98 -19.26
CA LEU A 7 -4.04 -21.80 -19.21
C LEU A 7 -4.86 -20.55 -18.81
N LEU A 8 -6.09 -20.42 -19.34
CA LEU A 8 -7.01 -19.31 -19.03
C LEU A 8 -7.44 -19.31 -17.57
N VAL A 9 -7.64 -20.47 -16.95
CA VAL A 9 -8.03 -20.58 -15.52
C VAL A 9 -6.86 -20.21 -14.62
N LEU A 10 -5.62 -20.64 -14.93
CA LEU A 10 -4.45 -20.23 -14.14
C LEU A 10 -4.15 -18.72 -14.29
N THR A 11 -4.30 -18.17 -15.50
CA THR A 11 -4.12 -16.73 -15.71
C THR A 11 -5.23 -15.91 -15.07
N GLY A 12 -6.49 -16.38 -15.11
CA GLY A 12 -7.63 -15.67 -14.50
C GLY A 12 -7.49 -15.51 -12.99
N THR A 13 -6.95 -16.50 -12.29
CA THR A 13 -6.72 -16.41 -10.84
C THR A 13 -5.54 -15.49 -10.49
N LEU A 14 -4.48 -15.49 -11.30
CA LEU A 14 -3.34 -14.57 -11.15
C LEU A 14 -3.77 -13.11 -11.39
N PHE A 15 -4.72 -12.86 -12.30
CA PHE A 15 -5.19 -11.51 -12.62
C PHE A 15 -6.23 -10.96 -11.64
N ALA A 16 -7.09 -11.78 -11.07
CA ALA A 16 -7.96 -11.36 -9.97
C ALA A 16 -7.15 -10.87 -8.77
N GLN A 17 -5.96 -11.43 -8.56
CA GLN A 17 -5.00 -10.98 -7.55
C GLN A 17 -4.12 -9.80 -8.01
N ALA A 18 -3.94 -9.59 -9.32
CA ALA A 18 -3.04 -8.55 -9.82
C ALA A 18 -3.49 -7.12 -9.44
N ASN A 19 -4.80 -6.85 -9.38
CA ASN A 19 -5.29 -5.55 -8.94
C ASN A 19 -5.09 -5.34 -7.42
N ASN A 20 -5.11 -6.40 -6.62
CA ASN A 20 -4.90 -6.35 -5.18
C ASN A 20 -3.46 -5.95 -4.80
N ILE A 21 -2.50 -6.12 -5.71
CA ILE A 21 -1.13 -5.63 -5.50
C ILE A 21 -1.07 -4.12 -5.25
N PHE A 22 -2.01 -3.35 -5.81
CA PHE A 22 -2.07 -1.91 -5.59
C PHE A 22 -2.64 -1.50 -4.23
N THR A 23 -3.19 -2.45 -3.45
CA THR A 23 -3.59 -2.23 -2.05
C THR A 23 -2.43 -2.39 -1.08
N LEU A 24 -1.30 -2.97 -1.54
CA LEU A 24 -0.09 -3.12 -0.72
C LEU A 24 0.37 -1.78 -0.19
N ASN A 25 0.71 -1.78 1.09
CA ASN A 25 1.09 -0.58 1.82
C ASN A 25 2.54 -0.16 1.51
N PRO A 26 2.80 0.99 0.89
CA PRO A 26 4.14 1.49 0.65
C PRO A 26 4.74 2.24 1.85
N SER A 27 3.89 2.68 2.83
CA SER A 27 4.34 3.42 4.01
C SER A 27 4.90 2.47 5.07
N VAL A 28 6.22 2.47 5.23
CA VAL A 28 6.91 1.65 6.24
C VAL A 28 6.53 2.05 7.67
N SER A 29 6.28 3.35 7.89
CA SER A 29 5.82 3.87 9.17
C SER A 29 4.49 3.22 9.60
N SER A 30 3.48 3.22 8.73
CA SER A 30 2.18 2.63 9.04
C SER A 30 2.21 1.10 9.06
N ALA A 31 3.08 0.49 8.27
CA ALA A 31 3.29 -0.96 8.24
C ALA A 31 3.67 -1.52 9.61
N GLY A 32 4.60 -0.86 10.30
CA GLY A 32 4.99 -1.24 11.66
C GLY A 32 3.88 -1.08 12.71
N MET A 33 2.81 -0.37 12.37
CA MET A 33 1.63 -0.13 13.21
C MET A 33 0.39 -0.93 12.76
N GLY A 34 0.53 -2.09 12.13
CA GLY A 34 -0.63 -2.87 11.68
C GLY A 34 -1.37 -2.24 10.50
N ASN A 35 -0.68 -1.59 9.57
CA ASN A 35 -1.25 -0.92 8.40
C ASN A 35 -2.26 0.19 8.73
N VAL A 36 -2.18 0.80 9.91
CA VAL A 36 -3.01 1.94 10.27
C VAL A 36 -2.40 3.25 9.77
N GLY A 37 -3.18 4.05 9.09
CA GLY A 37 -2.72 5.29 8.49
C GLY A 37 -3.85 6.25 8.11
N ILE A 38 -5.12 5.84 8.23
CA ILE A 38 -6.28 6.66 7.83
C ILE A 38 -6.47 7.86 8.78
N ALA A 39 -6.22 7.67 10.08
CA ALA A 39 -6.31 8.71 11.10
C ALA A 39 -4.96 9.04 11.77
N ASN A 40 -3.85 8.55 11.24
CA ASN A 40 -2.51 8.88 11.70
C ASN A 40 -1.89 9.94 10.78
N ALA A 41 -1.97 11.21 11.20
CA ALA A 41 -1.65 12.38 10.39
C ALA A 41 -0.14 12.57 10.25
N GLU A 42 0.42 11.91 9.26
CA GLU A 42 1.79 12.04 8.76
C GLU A 42 1.77 12.13 7.24
N VAL A 43 2.62 12.94 6.63
CA VAL A 43 2.72 13.03 5.16
C VAL A 43 3.12 11.71 4.51
N LYS A 44 3.83 10.84 5.22
CA LYS A 44 4.16 9.46 4.80
C LYS A 44 2.93 8.56 4.62
N ASN A 45 1.78 8.97 5.17
CA ASN A 45 0.52 8.24 5.13
C ASN A 45 -0.46 8.75 4.04
N VAL A 46 -0.01 9.57 3.09
CA VAL A 46 -0.86 10.06 1.96
C VAL A 46 -1.41 8.91 1.10
N PHE A 47 -0.75 7.75 1.11
CA PHE A 47 -1.30 6.52 0.50
C PHE A 47 -2.58 6.07 1.21
N HIS A 48 -2.60 6.13 2.54
CA HIS A 48 -3.77 5.74 3.35
C HIS A 48 -4.86 6.81 3.30
N ASN A 49 -4.48 8.09 3.39
CA ASN A 49 -5.43 9.20 3.37
C ASN A 49 -4.85 10.39 2.59
N PRO A 50 -5.36 10.69 1.38
CA PRO A 50 -4.86 11.80 0.57
C PRO A 50 -5.03 13.18 1.23
N ALA A 51 -5.86 13.30 2.27
CA ALA A 51 -6.00 14.53 3.05
C ALA A 51 -4.67 14.99 3.69
N PHE A 52 -3.74 14.06 3.95
CA PHE A 52 -2.46 14.38 4.58
C PHE A 52 -1.48 15.18 3.71
N ALA A 53 -1.71 15.26 2.40
CA ALA A 53 -1.03 16.26 1.59
C ALA A 53 -1.33 17.70 2.07
N GLY A 54 -2.49 17.90 2.72
CA GLY A 54 -2.91 19.17 3.33
C GLY A 54 -2.15 19.55 4.61
N LEU A 55 -1.29 18.69 5.17
CA LEU A 55 -0.34 19.04 6.23
C LEU A 55 0.72 20.01 5.72
N LYS A 56 0.96 20.04 4.40
CA LYS A 56 1.87 20.98 3.73
C LYS A 56 3.31 20.88 4.23
N GLU A 57 3.79 19.67 4.34
CA GLU A 57 5.17 19.35 4.69
C GLU A 57 5.90 18.87 3.45
N SER A 58 7.13 19.39 3.23
CA SER A 58 8.00 18.95 2.16
C SER A 58 8.79 17.73 2.60
N HIS A 59 8.43 16.57 2.07
CA HIS A 59 9.06 15.30 2.41
C HIS A 59 9.29 14.46 1.15
N GLN A 60 10.39 13.74 1.11
CA GLN A 60 10.72 12.77 0.06
C GLN A 60 11.09 11.46 0.74
N GLU A 61 10.48 10.36 0.32
CA GLU A 61 10.75 9.04 0.89
C GLU A 61 10.94 8.02 -0.24
N ILE A 62 11.94 7.15 -0.06
CA ILE A 62 12.10 5.94 -0.86
C ILE A 62 11.90 4.75 0.07
N SER A 63 11.01 3.85 -0.29
CA SER A 63 10.80 2.59 0.42
C SER A 63 11.16 1.38 -0.45
N TYR A 64 11.65 0.35 0.21
CA TYR A 64 11.94 -0.96 -0.36
C TYR A 64 11.32 -2.05 0.50
N VAL A 65 10.68 -3.00 -0.15
CA VAL A 65 10.00 -4.12 0.51
C VAL A 65 10.38 -5.42 -0.18
N GLU A 66 10.96 -6.32 0.58
CA GLU A 66 11.13 -7.71 0.21
C GLU A 66 9.83 -8.45 0.56
N TRP A 67 9.05 -8.80 -0.48
CA TRP A 67 7.71 -9.35 -0.31
C TRP A 67 7.72 -10.86 -0.38
N LEU A 68 7.23 -11.51 0.68
CA LEU A 68 7.13 -12.97 0.81
C LEU A 68 8.45 -13.72 0.49
N PRO A 69 9.58 -13.39 1.16
CA PRO A 69 10.90 -13.97 0.85
C PRO A 69 10.97 -15.49 1.02
N ASN A 70 10.05 -16.09 1.78
CA ASN A 70 9.97 -17.56 1.92
C ASN A 70 9.26 -18.23 0.72
N LEU A 71 8.62 -17.47 -0.15
CA LEU A 71 7.96 -17.99 -1.34
C LEU A 71 8.85 -17.83 -2.58
N THR A 72 9.57 -16.72 -2.68
CA THR A 72 10.45 -16.41 -3.81
C THR A 72 11.53 -15.42 -3.38
N ASP A 73 12.74 -15.57 -3.94
CA ASP A 73 13.91 -14.78 -3.56
C ASP A 73 13.95 -13.39 -4.23
N ASP A 74 13.09 -13.12 -5.21
CA ASP A 74 13.19 -11.96 -6.09
C ASP A 74 11.89 -11.15 -6.26
N MET A 75 10.84 -11.45 -5.46
CA MET A 75 9.60 -10.68 -5.45
C MET A 75 9.66 -9.55 -4.44
N GLY A 76 9.22 -8.37 -4.86
CA GLY A 76 9.20 -7.22 -3.97
C GLY A 76 8.65 -5.97 -4.61
N TYR A 77 8.56 -4.91 -3.81
CA TYR A 77 8.11 -3.62 -4.33
C TYR A 77 8.90 -2.44 -3.76
N GLN A 78 8.83 -1.35 -4.48
CA GLN A 78 9.50 -0.09 -4.15
C GLN A 78 8.51 1.05 -4.33
N SER A 79 8.66 2.10 -3.52
CA SER A 79 7.94 3.33 -3.77
C SER A 79 8.83 4.56 -3.59
N ILE A 80 8.49 5.61 -4.31
CA ILE A 80 9.07 6.95 -4.16
C ILE A 80 7.90 7.88 -3.90
N LEU A 81 7.89 8.51 -2.73
CA LEU A 81 6.91 9.50 -2.31
C LEU A 81 7.54 10.88 -2.29
N ILE A 82 6.85 11.88 -2.79
CA ILE A 82 7.21 13.29 -2.70
C ILE A 82 5.98 14.06 -2.25
N THR A 83 6.12 14.83 -1.18
CA THR A 83 5.11 15.80 -0.72
C THR A 83 5.68 17.21 -0.71
N SER A 84 4.83 18.22 -0.67
CA SER A 84 5.19 19.62 -0.77
C SER A 84 4.45 20.48 0.25
N ASP A 85 5.10 21.53 0.71
CA ASP A 85 4.54 22.61 1.55
C ASP A 85 3.34 23.34 0.90
N MET A 86 3.12 23.16 -0.40
CA MET A 86 1.96 23.67 -1.13
C MET A 86 0.75 22.72 -1.12
N GLY A 87 0.86 21.54 -0.49
CA GLY A 87 -0.23 20.58 -0.41
C GLY A 87 -0.30 19.58 -1.56
N TRP A 88 0.72 19.49 -2.40
CA TRP A 88 0.83 18.47 -3.46
C TRP A 88 1.53 17.22 -2.95
N SER A 89 1.09 16.07 -3.44
CA SER A 89 1.77 14.79 -3.26
C SER A 89 1.91 14.06 -4.59
N SER A 90 2.99 13.31 -4.75
CA SER A 90 3.22 12.42 -5.89
C SER A 90 3.85 11.13 -5.40
N GLU A 91 3.46 10.00 -5.97
CA GLU A 91 4.02 8.70 -5.63
C GLU A 91 4.18 7.85 -6.87
N ILE A 92 5.29 7.13 -6.94
CA ILE A 92 5.53 6.05 -7.89
C ILE A 92 5.68 4.76 -7.06
N PHE A 93 4.86 3.79 -7.34
CA PHE A 93 4.92 2.45 -6.78
C PHE A 93 5.25 1.47 -7.90
N TYR A 94 6.23 0.60 -7.68
CA TYR A 94 6.66 -0.43 -8.62
C TYR A 94 6.70 -1.78 -7.90
N PHE A 95 6.02 -2.77 -8.46
CA PHE A 95 6.04 -4.15 -7.99
C PHE A 95 6.71 -5.05 -9.02
N ASN A 96 7.68 -5.84 -8.57
CA ASN A 96 8.33 -6.89 -9.33
C ASN A 96 7.83 -8.26 -8.86
N TYR A 97 7.29 -9.06 -9.79
CA TYR A 97 6.81 -10.42 -9.50
C TYR A 97 7.93 -11.48 -9.50
N GLY A 98 9.18 -11.03 -9.69
CA GLY A 98 10.32 -11.93 -9.87
C GLY A 98 10.34 -12.56 -11.26
N THR A 99 11.40 -13.33 -11.51
CA THR A 99 11.62 -14.02 -12.76
C THR A 99 10.79 -15.31 -12.81
N GLN A 100 10.01 -15.49 -13.84
CA GLN A 100 9.13 -16.64 -14.05
C GLN A 100 9.61 -17.48 -15.24
N THR A 101 9.58 -18.79 -15.09
CA THR A 101 9.97 -19.71 -16.16
C THR A 101 8.77 -20.09 -17.01
N GLN A 102 8.83 -19.77 -18.31
CA GLN A 102 7.84 -20.18 -19.27
C GLN A 102 8.10 -21.61 -19.73
N ALA A 103 7.08 -22.47 -19.68
CA ALA A 103 7.15 -23.83 -20.21
C ALA A 103 5.96 -24.12 -21.15
N ASP A 104 6.20 -24.99 -22.12
CA ASP A 104 5.15 -25.47 -23.00
C ASP A 104 4.23 -26.49 -22.28
N GLN A 105 3.17 -26.92 -22.98
CA GLN A 105 2.22 -27.91 -22.46
C GLN A 105 2.82 -29.30 -22.16
N TYR A 106 4.05 -29.55 -22.54
CA TYR A 106 4.79 -30.80 -22.29
C TYR A 106 5.85 -30.64 -21.19
N GLY A 107 5.95 -29.44 -20.60
CA GLY A 107 6.94 -29.10 -19.56
C GLY A 107 8.31 -28.73 -20.12
N VAL A 108 8.44 -28.47 -21.42
CA VAL A 108 9.70 -28.01 -22.01
C VAL A 108 9.84 -26.51 -21.72
N VAL A 109 10.94 -26.14 -21.07
CA VAL A 109 11.27 -24.74 -20.77
C VAL A 109 11.50 -23.99 -22.07
N LEU A 110 10.76 -22.90 -22.28
CA LEU A 110 10.85 -22.01 -23.45
C LEU A 110 11.77 -20.82 -23.18
N GLY A 111 11.89 -20.40 -21.93
CA GLY A 111 12.67 -19.25 -21.49
C GLY A 111 12.18 -18.71 -20.16
N ASP A 112 12.81 -17.63 -19.70
CA ASP A 112 12.39 -16.89 -18.53
C ASP A 112 11.80 -15.55 -18.97
N PHE A 113 10.86 -15.01 -18.17
CA PHE A 113 10.27 -13.69 -18.36
C PHE A 113 10.05 -13.00 -17.02
N ASP A 114 10.11 -11.67 -17.03
CA ASP A 114 9.86 -10.83 -15.87
C ASP A 114 8.48 -10.17 -15.98
N SER A 115 7.78 -10.11 -14.88
CA SER A 115 6.49 -9.41 -14.80
C SER A 115 6.57 -8.28 -13.78
N SER A 116 5.89 -7.19 -14.06
CA SER A 116 5.86 -6.03 -13.16
C SER A 116 4.54 -5.29 -13.21
N SER A 117 4.26 -4.55 -12.15
CA SER A 117 3.11 -3.63 -12.10
C SER A 117 3.56 -2.31 -11.52
N TYR A 118 2.99 -1.21 -11.98
CA TYR A 118 3.29 0.10 -11.43
C TYR A 118 2.06 0.97 -11.28
N ARG A 119 2.09 1.83 -10.27
CA ARG A 119 1.12 2.89 -10.03
C ARG A 119 1.85 4.22 -9.98
N VAL A 120 1.35 5.21 -10.73
CA VAL A 120 1.77 6.60 -10.61
C VAL A 120 0.61 7.40 -10.08
N SER A 121 0.85 8.16 -9.01
CA SER A 121 -0.21 8.89 -8.34
C SER A 121 0.15 10.35 -8.16
N GLY A 122 -0.85 11.22 -8.24
CA GLY A 122 -0.75 12.64 -7.91
C GLY A 122 -1.94 13.08 -7.11
N GLY A 123 -1.70 13.82 -6.02
CA GLY A 123 -2.73 14.25 -5.09
C GLY A 123 -2.59 15.71 -4.67
N TYR A 124 -3.67 16.23 -4.12
CA TYR A 124 -3.71 17.56 -3.51
C TYR A 124 -4.57 17.53 -2.28
N GLY A 125 -4.08 18.13 -1.19
CA GLY A 125 -4.78 18.27 0.07
C GLY A 125 -4.78 19.72 0.56
N PHE A 126 -5.82 20.09 1.27
CA PHE A 126 -5.97 21.42 1.85
C PHE A 126 -6.88 21.38 3.09
N GLU A 127 -6.80 22.43 3.90
CA GLU A 127 -7.67 22.60 5.05
C GLU A 127 -8.97 23.30 4.65
N PHE A 128 -10.11 22.73 5.06
CA PHE A 128 -11.43 23.31 4.90
C PHE A 128 -12.23 23.19 6.18
N ARG A 129 -12.52 24.30 6.88
CA ARG A 129 -13.30 24.36 8.12
C ARG A 129 -12.81 23.36 9.18
N ASP A 130 -11.54 23.41 9.52
CA ASP A 130 -10.86 22.53 10.47
C ASP A 130 -10.82 21.02 10.07
N TRP A 131 -11.13 20.69 8.84
CA TRP A 131 -10.91 19.40 8.24
C TRP A 131 -9.75 19.49 7.25
N LEU A 132 -8.82 18.55 7.30
CA LEU A 132 -7.99 18.29 6.14
C LEU A 132 -8.82 17.46 5.15
N VAL A 133 -8.83 17.87 3.90
CA VAL A 133 -9.49 17.13 2.80
C VAL A 133 -8.52 16.98 1.65
N GLY A 134 -8.61 15.89 0.94
CA GLY A 134 -7.71 15.64 -0.17
C GLY A 134 -8.30 14.72 -1.22
N ALA A 135 -7.75 14.83 -2.42
CA ALA A 135 -8.05 13.97 -3.54
C ALA A 135 -6.76 13.52 -4.21
N ARG A 136 -6.76 12.32 -4.78
CA ARG A 136 -5.63 11.70 -5.46
C ARG A 136 -6.12 10.99 -6.71
N LEU A 137 -5.40 11.17 -7.81
CA LEU A 137 -5.54 10.41 -9.05
C LEU A 137 -4.45 9.34 -9.09
N ASN A 138 -4.84 8.12 -9.38
CA ASN A 138 -3.96 6.98 -9.56
C ASN A 138 -4.03 6.49 -11.01
N LEU A 139 -2.88 6.21 -11.61
CA LEU A 139 -2.74 5.57 -12.91
C LEU A 139 -2.06 4.23 -12.70
N TYR A 140 -2.68 3.14 -13.17
CA TYR A 140 -2.23 1.77 -12.98
C TYR A 140 -1.85 1.14 -14.31
N ASN A 141 -0.78 0.38 -14.30
CA ASN A 141 -0.39 -0.44 -15.44
C ASN A 141 0.21 -1.77 -14.96
N HIS A 142 -0.05 -2.82 -15.72
CA HIS A 142 0.52 -4.14 -15.54
C HIS A 142 1.33 -4.52 -16.79
N ASN A 143 2.55 -4.95 -16.61
CA ASN A 143 3.39 -5.54 -17.63
C ASN A 143 3.63 -7.00 -17.23
N ILE A 144 2.78 -7.92 -17.70
CA ILE A 144 2.78 -9.31 -17.23
C ILE A 144 3.42 -10.23 -18.27
N ILE A 145 3.18 -10.01 -19.54
CA ILE A 145 3.78 -10.76 -20.64
C ILE A 145 3.95 -9.78 -21.81
N GLU A 146 5.14 -9.70 -22.40
CA GLU A 146 5.45 -8.79 -23.52
C GLU A 146 4.47 -8.87 -24.70
N GLU A 147 3.79 -10.00 -24.87
CA GLU A 147 2.89 -10.27 -26.00
C GLU A 147 1.47 -9.70 -25.80
N TYR A 148 1.12 -9.25 -24.57
CA TYR A 148 -0.21 -8.74 -24.25
C TYR A 148 -0.14 -7.31 -23.72
N ASP A 149 -0.68 -6.38 -24.47
CA ASP A 149 -0.79 -4.98 -24.08
C ASP A 149 -1.95 -4.80 -23.09
N VAL A 150 -1.64 -4.59 -21.81
CA VAL A 150 -2.64 -4.27 -20.79
C VAL A 150 -2.88 -2.77 -20.81
N LYS A 151 -4.12 -2.36 -21.06
CA LYS A 151 -4.49 -0.95 -21.08
C LYS A 151 -4.27 -0.32 -19.70
N MET A 152 -3.72 0.90 -19.70
CA MET A 152 -3.60 1.72 -18.50
C MET A 152 -4.97 1.98 -17.90
N ASN A 153 -5.09 1.76 -16.58
CA ASN A 153 -6.31 2.02 -15.82
C ASN A 153 -6.12 3.25 -14.92
N TYR A 154 -7.21 3.81 -14.42
CA TYR A 154 -7.17 4.96 -13.52
C TYR A 154 -8.20 4.83 -12.39
N GLY A 155 -7.87 5.39 -11.24
CA GLY A 155 -8.74 5.45 -10.08
C GLY A 155 -8.55 6.76 -9.31
N PHE A 156 -9.55 7.09 -8.51
CA PHE A 156 -9.56 8.29 -7.67
C PHE A 156 -9.71 7.90 -6.21
N ASP A 157 -8.94 8.59 -5.36
CA ASP A 157 -9.08 8.51 -3.92
C ASP A 157 -9.57 9.85 -3.38
N LEU A 158 -10.42 9.81 -2.36
CA LEU A 158 -10.86 10.95 -1.58
C LEU A 158 -10.56 10.69 -0.11
N GLY A 159 -10.14 11.73 0.60
CA GLY A 159 -9.83 11.63 2.02
C GLY A 159 -10.32 12.84 2.80
N ALA A 160 -10.67 12.58 4.06
CA ALA A 160 -10.97 13.61 5.04
C ALA A 160 -10.37 13.20 6.39
N TYR A 161 -9.91 14.19 7.15
CA TYR A 161 -9.31 13.99 8.47
C TYR A 161 -9.63 15.18 9.38
N LYS A 162 -9.84 14.89 10.66
CA LYS A 162 -10.02 15.93 11.69
C LYS A 162 -9.54 15.46 13.05
N GLU A 163 -8.94 16.40 13.80
CA GLU A 163 -8.61 16.24 15.21
C GLU A 163 -9.66 16.84 16.14
N PHE A 164 -9.97 16.13 17.21
CA PHE A 164 -10.84 16.52 18.30
C PHE A 164 -10.04 16.41 19.63
N GLY A 165 -9.21 17.40 19.90
CA GLY A 165 -8.24 17.34 21.01
C GLY A 165 -7.20 16.26 20.75
N ASN A 166 -7.16 15.23 21.61
CA ASN A 166 -6.20 14.12 21.47
C ASN A 166 -6.74 12.98 20.59
N THR A 167 -7.96 13.06 20.10
CA THR A 167 -8.58 12.03 19.26
C THR A 167 -8.66 12.50 17.82
N SER A 168 -8.28 11.65 16.90
CA SER A 168 -8.37 11.89 15.46
C SER A 168 -9.37 10.94 14.80
N LEU A 169 -9.99 11.42 13.72
CA LEU A 169 -10.89 10.68 12.86
C LEU A 169 -10.47 10.88 11.41
N GLY A 170 -10.35 9.78 10.67
CA GLY A 170 -10.08 9.78 9.24
C GLY A 170 -11.15 9.00 8.48
N LEU A 171 -11.47 9.46 7.28
CA LEU A 171 -12.42 8.83 6.35
C LEU A 171 -11.76 8.81 4.98
N VAL A 172 -11.88 7.68 4.28
CA VAL A 172 -11.34 7.55 2.92
C VAL A 172 -12.28 6.76 2.03
N LEU A 173 -12.27 7.12 0.75
CA LEU A 173 -12.83 6.36 -0.35
C LEU A 173 -11.71 6.18 -1.35
N LYS A 174 -11.33 4.95 -1.67
CA LYS A 174 -10.16 4.64 -2.47
C LYS A 174 -10.52 3.87 -3.73
N ASP A 175 -9.69 4.07 -4.77
CA ASP A 175 -9.70 3.31 -6.02
C ASP A 175 -11.06 3.33 -6.75
N VAL A 176 -11.77 4.46 -6.66
CA VAL A 176 -12.99 4.69 -7.44
C VAL A 176 -12.59 4.95 -8.88
N GLY A 177 -12.84 4.02 -9.78
CA GLY A 177 -12.37 4.22 -11.14
C GLY A 177 -12.80 3.18 -12.15
N GLY A 178 -12.00 3.10 -13.20
CA GLY A 178 -12.27 2.26 -14.35
C GLY A 178 -11.99 0.78 -14.12
N GLU A 179 -12.40 0.01 -15.10
CA GLU A 179 -12.11 -1.41 -15.21
C GLU A 179 -10.86 -1.60 -16.06
N THR A 180 -10.03 -2.59 -15.75
CA THR A 180 -8.93 -3.03 -16.61
C THR A 180 -9.43 -4.16 -17.49
N GLU A 181 -9.32 -4.02 -18.80
CA GLU A 181 -9.62 -5.12 -19.73
C GLU A 181 -8.37 -5.95 -19.96
N PHE A 182 -8.47 -7.26 -19.70
CA PHE A 182 -7.44 -8.23 -20.02
C PHE A 182 -8.08 -9.48 -20.65
N LEU A 183 -7.64 -9.85 -21.85
CA LEU A 183 -8.14 -11.04 -22.59
C LEU A 183 -9.68 -11.17 -22.58
N ASP A 184 -10.42 -10.11 -22.88
CA ASP A 184 -11.88 -10.05 -22.86
C ASP A 184 -12.53 -10.19 -21.46
N GLN A 185 -11.75 -10.09 -20.39
CA GLN A 185 -12.25 -10.02 -19.01
C GLN A 185 -12.06 -8.61 -18.45
N SER A 186 -13.09 -8.09 -17.79
CA SER A 186 -13.03 -6.83 -17.06
C SER A 186 -12.64 -7.10 -15.60
N LEU A 187 -11.59 -6.42 -15.15
CA LEU A 187 -11.09 -6.50 -13.78
C LEU A 187 -11.31 -5.16 -13.09
N ASN A 188 -12.13 -5.13 -12.07
CA ASN A 188 -12.38 -3.94 -11.27
C ASN A 188 -11.16 -3.57 -10.44
N LEU A 189 -10.98 -2.26 -10.18
CA LEU A 189 -10.07 -1.80 -9.16
C LEU A 189 -10.59 -2.21 -7.76
N PRO A 190 -9.72 -2.42 -6.77
CA PRO A 190 -10.10 -2.80 -5.41
C PRO A 190 -10.69 -1.60 -4.64
N MET A 191 -11.86 -1.13 -5.07
CA MET A 191 -12.55 -0.01 -4.43
C MET A 191 -12.79 -0.31 -2.95
N SER A 192 -12.45 0.64 -2.08
CA SER A 192 -12.68 0.50 -0.65
C SER A 192 -13.14 1.77 0.02
N ILE A 193 -13.89 1.60 1.11
CA ILE A 193 -14.25 2.64 2.06
C ILE A 193 -13.51 2.35 3.36
N GLY A 194 -12.80 3.35 3.90
CA GLY A 194 -12.03 3.21 5.13
C GLY A 194 -12.40 4.23 6.17
N VAL A 195 -12.36 3.80 7.44
CA VAL A 195 -12.52 4.64 8.62
C VAL A 195 -11.36 4.37 9.55
N GLY A 196 -10.73 5.43 10.04
CA GLY A 196 -9.66 5.36 11.02
C GLY A 196 -9.96 6.22 12.25
N VAL A 197 -9.50 5.75 13.41
CA VAL A 197 -9.52 6.48 14.66
C VAL A 197 -8.15 6.41 15.31
N GLY A 198 -7.63 7.55 15.78
CA GLY A 198 -6.39 7.63 16.55
C GLY A 198 -6.62 8.33 17.89
N HIS A 199 -5.81 8.00 18.89
CA HIS A 199 -5.81 8.71 20.17
C HIS A 199 -4.39 8.82 20.74
N LYS A 200 -4.01 10.05 21.14
CA LYS A 200 -2.70 10.37 21.73
C LYS A 200 -2.78 10.41 23.24
N PHE A 201 -1.96 9.63 23.92
CA PHE A 201 -1.77 9.58 25.39
C PHE A 201 -0.35 10.08 25.75
N GLY A 202 -0.10 11.37 25.60
CA GLY A 202 1.26 11.90 25.72
C GLY A 202 2.15 11.39 24.59
N ASP A 203 3.21 10.66 24.91
CA ASP A 203 4.16 10.10 23.94
C ASP A 203 3.68 8.78 23.31
N PHE A 204 2.53 8.28 23.71
CA PHE A 204 1.95 7.05 23.17
C PHE A 204 0.74 7.35 22.30
N THR A 205 0.70 6.77 21.11
CA THR A 205 -0.43 6.86 20.16
C THR A 205 -1.01 5.48 19.94
N LEU A 206 -2.34 5.37 20.03
CA LEU A 206 -3.10 4.19 19.57
C LEU A 206 -3.92 4.57 18.36
N SER A 207 -3.96 3.69 17.36
CA SER A 207 -4.74 3.87 16.16
C SER A 207 -5.40 2.57 15.71
N SER A 208 -6.55 2.70 15.04
CA SER A 208 -7.28 1.58 14.44
C SER A 208 -7.90 2.03 13.13
N ASP A 209 -7.76 1.19 12.10
CA ASP A 209 -8.38 1.38 10.79
C ASP A 209 -9.24 0.17 10.46
N VAL A 210 -10.38 0.43 9.82
CA VAL A 210 -11.24 -0.58 9.17
C VAL A 210 -11.40 -0.15 7.71
N LYS A 211 -11.12 -1.07 6.78
CA LYS A 211 -11.37 -0.90 5.34
C LYS A 211 -12.34 -1.97 4.88
N ILE A 212 -13.34 -1.54 4.12
CA ILE A 212 -14.39 -2.39 3.56
C ILE A 212 -14.22 -2.35 2.04
N PHE A 213 -13.89 -3.48 1.46
CA PHE A 213 -13.84 -3.72 0.02
C PHE A 213 -15.16 -4.34 -0.45
N GLU A 214 -15.32 -4.60 -1.72
CA GLU A 214 -16.55 -5.18 -2.26
C GLU A 214 -16.77 -6.63 -1.75
N ASP A 215 -15.71 -7.41 -1.64
CA ASP A 215 -15.72 -8.85 -1.35
C ASP A 215 -15.05 -9.24 -0.02
N HIS A 216 -14.28 -8.33 0.61
CA HIS A 216 -13.56 -8.59 1.85
C HIS A 216 -13.44 -7.36 2.74
N ASN A 217 -12.81 -7.53 3.91
CA ASN A 217 -12.54 -6.45 4.85
C ASN A 217 -11.13 -6.59 5.42
N SER A 218 -10.53 -5.47 5.80
CA SER A 218 -9.31 -5.47 6.58
C SER A 218 -9.43 -4.62 7.84
N ILE A 219 -8.74 -5.03 8.88
CA ILE A 219 -8.69 -4.33 10.18
C ILE A 219 -7.24 -4.19 10.59
N GLY A 220 -6.84 -2.97 10.95
CA GLY A 220 -5.56 -2.66 11.53
C GLY A 220 -5.71 -2.11 12.95
N LEU A 221 -4.82 -2.52 13.84
CA LEU A 221 -4.64 -1.96 15.17
C LEU A 221 -3.16 -1.66 15.38
N GLY A 222 -2.82 -0.49 15.88
CA GLY A 222 -1.43 -0.12 16.06
C GLY A 222 -1.19 0.81 17.23
N GLY A 223 -0.01 0.67 17.83
CA GLY A 223 0.51 1.55 18.86
C GLY A 223 1.91 2.02 18.53
N GLU A 224 2.17 3.29 18.78
CA GLU A 224 3.47 3.91 18.65
C GLU A 224 3.87 4.56 19.97
N TYR A 225 5.11 4.35 20.39
CA TYR A 225 5.72 5.06 21.51
C TYR A 225 6.86 5.94 21.00
N ASN A 226 6.72 7.25 21.14
CA ASN A 226 7.69 8.25 20.72
C ASN A 226 8.73 8.47 21.82
N LEU A 227 10.01 8.31 21.47
CA LEU A 227 11.19 8.49 22.32
C LEU A 227 11.97 9.78 21.97
N GLY A 228 11.36 10.72 21.27
CA GLY A 228 11.97 11.93 20.74
C GLY A 228 12.50 11.70 19.32
N ILE A 229 13.80 11.41 19.19
CA ILE A 229 14.39 11.12 17.86
C ILE A 229 14.13 9.70 17.35
N ALA A 230 13.54 8.83 18.17
CA ALA A 230 13.24 7.45 17.80
C ALA A 230 11.79 7.12 18.14
N SER A 231 11.22 6.18 17.43
CA SER A 231 9.90 5.61 17.73
C SER A 231 9.93 4.09 17.69
N LEU A 232 9.08 3.48 18.52
CA LEU A 232 8.83 2.04 18.52
C LEU A 232 7.37 1.81 18.19
N LYS A 233 7.11 0.83 17.30
CA LYS A 233 5.79 0.54 16.77
C LYS A 233 5.46 -0.94 16.93
N LEU A 234 4.20 -1.19 17.25
CA LEU A 234 3.64 -2.54 17.34
C LEU A 234 2.23 -2.51 16.76
N GLY A 235 1.87 -3.52 15.99
CA GLY A 235 0.55 -3.58 15.41
C GLY A 235 0.06 -5.00 15.15
N TYR A 236 -1.22 -5.06 14.81
CA TYR A 236 -1.90 -6.24 14.35
C TYR A 236 -2.72 -5.87 13.12
N TYR A 237 -2.62 -6.68 12.08
CA TYR A 237 -3.35 -6.51 10.83
C TYR A 237 -3.98 -7.83 10.42
N THR A 238 -5.25 -7.79 10.05
CA THR A 238 -5.97 -8.94 9.50
C THR A 238 -6.71 -8.55 8.24
N GLU A 239 -6.76 -9.46 7.29
CA GLU A 239 -7.45 -9.31 6.02
C GLU A 239 -8.19 -10.60 5.68
N SER A 240 -9.51 -10.49 5.49
CA SER A 240 -10.37 -11.66 5.34
C SER A 240 -10.31 -12.32 3.95
N GLU A 241 -9.75 -11.65 2.93
CA GLU A 241 -9.60 -12.23 1.60
C GLU A 241 -8.62 -13.41 1.58
N PHE A 242 -7.48 -13.23 2.27
CA PHE A 242 -6.41 -14.24 2.28
C PHE A 242 -6.40 -15.07 3.57
N ASP A 243 -7.33 -14.81 4.50
CA ASP A 243 -7.33 -15.41 5.85
C ASP A 243 -5.98 -15.22 6.56
N VAL A 244 -5.42 -13.99 6.44
CA VAL A 244 -4.07 -13.68 6.90
C VAL A 244 -4.10 -12.76 8.10
N ASP A 245 -3.36 -13.14 9.13
CA ASP A 245 -3.15 -12.38 10.35
C ASP A 245 -1.68 -12.04 10.53
N TYR A 246 -1.36 -10.76 10.67
CA TYR A 246 0.00 -10.30 10.91
C TYR A 246 0.14 -9.62 12.27
N LEU A 247 1.16 -10.00 13.04
CA LEU A 247 1.77 -9.14 14.04
C LEU A 247 2.83 -8.29 13.34
N THR A 248 2.79 -6.98 13.53
CA THR A 248 3.75 -6.08 12.92
C THR A 248 4.61 -5.42 13.98
N PHE A 249 5.88 -5.27 13.68
CA PHE A 249 6.85 -4.59 14.50
C PHE A 249 7.48 -3.49 13.66
N GLY A 250 7.71 -2.33 14.25
CA GLY A 250 8.33 -1.23 13.54
C GLY A 250 9.15 -0.35 14.45
N GLY A 251 9.94 0.49 13.83
CA GLY A 251 10.68 1.53 14.49
C GLY A 251 11.14 2.58 13.50
N GLY A 252 11.40 3.77 13.99
CA GLY A 252 11.90 4.88 13.19
C GLY A 252 12.93 5.70 13.96
N ILE A 253 13.80 6.35 13.21
CA ILE A 253 14.71 7.39 13.68
C ILE A 253 14.45 8.61 12.82
N ASP A 254 14.12 9.73 13.44
CA ASP A 254 13.94 11.03 12.81
C ASP A 254 15.01 11.98 13.37
N ALA A 255 15.96 12.34 12.54
CA ALA A 255 17.06 13.26 12.86
C ALA A 255 16.81 14.68 12.31
N GLY A 256 15.57 14.99 11.97
CA GLY A 256 15.10 16.30 11.49
C GLY A 256 15.21 16.48 9.98
N ILE A 257 16.36 16.23 9.36
CA ILE A 257 16.52 16.32 7.90
C ILE A 257 16.40 14.93 7.27
N VAL A 258 16.74 13.88 8.02
CA VAL A 258 16.77 12.49 7.53
C VAL A 258 15.97 11.64 8.51
N ASP A 259 15.09 10.83 7.97
CA ASP A 259 14.42 9.80 8.72
C ASP A 259 14.63 8.41 8.11
N ILE A 260 14.61 7.40 8.97
CA ILE A 260 14.72 6.00 8.57
C ILE A 260 13.62 5.25 9.30
N SER A 261 12.85 4.44 8.58
CA SER A 261 11.85 3.56 9.18
C SER A 261 12.10 2.11 8.78
N LEU A 262 11.79 1.22 9.71
CA LEU A 262 11.84 -0.23 9.53
C LEU A 262 10.50 -0.83 9.96
N ALA A 263 10.02 -1.82 9.24
CA ALA A 263 8.87 -2.61 9.64
C ALA A 263 9.06 -4.08 9.27
N TYR A 264 8.47 -4.95 10.07
CA TYR A 264 8.53 -6.39 9.92
C TYR A 264 7.15 -6.98 10.17
N TYR A 265 6.68 -7.81 9.24
CA TYR A 265 5.44 -8.56 9.35
C TYR A 265 5.75 -9.99 9.78
N TYR A 266 5.16 -10.40 10.88
CA TYR A 266 5.24 -11.76 11.38
C TYR A 266 3.88 -12.44 11.25
N ASN A 267 3.86 -13.58 10.57
CA ASN A 267 2.71 -14.47 10.51
C ASN A 267 3.11 -15.85 11.03
N THR A 268 2.16 -16.57 11.61
CA THR A 268 2.36 -17.97 12.04
C THR A 268 2.26 -18.96 10.89
N ASP A 269 1.69 -18.55 9.76
CA ASP A 269 1.67 -19.34 8.54
C ASP A 269 3.01 -19.25 7.81
N SER A 270 3.56 -20.40 7.43
CA SER A 270 4.89 -20.52 6.79
C SER A 270 4.96 -19.89 5.40
N PHE A 271 3.83 -19.65 4.72
CA PHE A 271 3.81 -19.09 3.37
C PHE A 271 3.85 -17.56 3.35
N HIS A 272 3.25 -16.90 4.33
CA HIS A 272 3.10 -15.45 4.38
C HIS A 272 4.05 -14.78 5.37
N ASN A 273 5.10 -15.47 5.77
CA ASN A 273 5.98 -15.02 6.83
C ASN A 273 7.12 -14.12 6.32
N GLU A 274 7.60 -13.21 7.18
CA GLU A 274 8.89 -12.52 7.08
C GLU A 274 9.02 -11.39 6.06
N THR A 275 7.96 -10.63 5.77
CA THR A 275 8.11 -9.41 4.97
C THR A 275 8.86 -8.34 5.75
N LEU A 276 9.98 -7.88 5.20
CA LEU A 276 10.80 -6.80 5.72
C LEU A 276 10.64 -5.55 4.85
N MET A 277 10.45 -4.41 5.51
CA MET A 277 10.31 -3.11 4.87
C MET A 277 11.30 -2.11 5.44
N ILE A 278 11.89 -1.30 4.59
CA ILE A 278 12.77 -0.19 4.98
C ILE A 278 12.43 1.05 4.17
N SER A 279 12.48 2.21 4.81
CA SER A 279 12.42 3.49 4.09
C SER A 279 13.47 4.48 4.57
N PHE A 280 13.84 5.37 3.65
CA PHE A 280 14.71 6.51 3.87
C PHE A 280 13.98 7.76 3.42
N GLY A 281 13.77 8.69 4.35
CA GLY A 281 13.08 9.94 4.14
C GLY A 281 13.99 11.15 4.30
N PHE A 282 13.61 12.26 3.65
CA PHE A 282 14.28 13.55 3.70
C PHE A 282 13.24 14.65 3.82
N ASP A 283 13.35 15.48 4.87
CA ASP A 283 12.56 16.70 5.04
C ASP A 283 13.32 17.92 4.48
N LEU A 284 12.67 18.74 3.65
CA LEU A 284 13.26 19.85 2.92
C LEU A 284 12.68 21.20 3.34
#